data_31b9ae5881d9079f404b3048dff5f11e
#
_entry.id   31b9ae5881d9079f404b3048dff5f11e
#
_cell.length_a   1.000
_cell.length_b   1.000
_cell.length_c   1.000
_cell.angle_alpha   90.00
_cell.angle_beta   90.00
_cell.angle_gamma   90.00
#
_symmetry.space_group_name_H-M   'P 1'
#
loop_
_entity.id
_entity.type
_entity.pdbx_description
1 polymer ?
#
loop_
_entity_poly.entity_id
_entity_poly.type
_entity_poly.pdbx_seq_one_letter_code
_entity_poly.pdbx_strand_id
1 'polypeptide(L)'
;MGLAIYFMMFAGIAAAAQAEPQIYSMAWQPGGGMIALGGYKEVRLVSAATRKPIATFSGHAEAVRALAFSRDGKWLAAGGGLPARKGEVRIWDVQAQSAARTISGHSDCIYAVAFSPDGATLATASYDRTIRLWDVASGKEIRTLRDHVDAVYALAFTPDGKRLVSGSADRSVKIWDVAGGSRLYTLSEPTDGINAIALSPDGTRVAAGGYDKSIRVWRLGEKEGTLENSLIAHEDAILKLAWSADGKYLASASADRTIKVLRASDLSEVRSIENLQDWAFGLEFSPDGKSLAAGMFNGALVFYEVDHAKALAAK
;
A
#
# COMPACT_ATOMS: atom_id res chain seq x y z
N MET A 1 10.13 2.67 26.31
CA MET A 1 10.22 1.23 26.03
C MET A 1 9.04 0.92 25.12
N GLY A 2 9.23 1.15 23.82
CA GLY A 2 8.21 0.89 22.81
C GLY A 2 8.13 -0.59 22.56
N LEU A 3 6.98 -1.17 22.85
CA LEU A 3 6.67 -2.55 22.52
C LEU A 3 6.44 -2.60 21.01
N ALA A 4 7.42 -3.07 20.26
CA ALA A 4 7.21 -3.45 18.89
C ALA A 4 6.11 -4.51 18.89
N ILE A 5 4.94 -4.18 18.34
CA ILE A 5 3.88 -5.16 18.10
C ILE A 5 4.40 -6.07 16.99
N TYR A 6 5.12 -7.09 17.40
CA TYR A 6 5.41 -8.23 16.57
C TYR A 6 4.08 -8.86 16.18
N PHE A 7 3.78 -8.87 14.89
CA PHE A 7 2.72 -9.70 14.34
C PHE A 7 3.04 -11.19 14.56
N MET A 8 2.88 -11.66 15.80
CA MET A 8 2.72 -13.07 16.07
C MET A 8 1.27 -13.42 15.80
N MET A 9 0.99 -13.93 14.62
CA MET A 9 -0.26 -14.62 14.36
C MET A 9 -0.25 -15.96 15.07
N PHE A 10 -1.06 -16.06 16.11
CA PHE A 10 -1.48 -17.34 16.65
C PHE A 10 -2.44 -18.00 15.68
N ALA A 11 -2.09 -19.20 15.21
CA ALA A 11 -3.01 -20.12 14.59
C ALA A 11 -3.96 -20.66 15.67
N GLY A 12 -5.12 -20.04 15.81
CA GLY A 12 -6.23 -20.54 16.62
C GLY A 12 -7.26 -21.17 15.71
N ILE A 13 -7.31 -22.50 15.65
CA ILE A 13 -8.36 -23.24 14.96
C ILE A 13 -9.60 -23.23 15.87
N ALA A 14 -10.62 -22.49 15.49
CA ALA A 14 -12.00 -22.71 15.94
C ALA A 14 -12.89 -22.73 14.71
N ALA A 15 -13.52 -23.86 14.45
CA ALA A 15 -14.56 -24.01 13.46
C ALA A 15 -15.79 -23.22 13.92
N ALA A 16 -16.06 -22.09 13.29
CA ALA A 16 -17.30 -21.34 13.40
C ALA A 16 -17.55 -20.67 12.07
N ALA A 17 -18.83 -20.54 11.67
CA ALA A 17 -19.39 -19.91 10.48
C ALA A 17 -18.35 -19.28 9.54
N GLN A 18 -18.30 -19.62 8.26
CA GLN A 18 -17.27 -19.18 7.32
C GLN A 18 -17.01 -17.68 7.46
N ALA A 19 -16.01 -17.34 8.27
CA ALA A 19 -15.55 -15.97 8.38
C ALA A 19 -15.05 -15.55 6.99
N GLU A 20 -15.44 -14.36 6.55
CA GLU A 20 -14.91 -13.80 5.30
C GLU A 20 -13.38 -13.86 5.32
N PRO A 21 -12.74 -14.28 4.21
CA PRO A 21 -11.28 -14.40 4.19
C PRO A 21 -10.63 -13.04 4.44
N GLN A 22 -9.68 -13.01 5.36
CA GLN A 22 -8.94 -11.81 5.77
C GLN A 22 -8.40 -11.01 4.58
N ILE A 23 -8.37 -9.66 4.71
CA ILE A 23 -7.77 -8.77 3.73
C ILE A 23 -6.51 -8.15 4.36
N TYR A 24 -5.36 -8.45 3.78
CA TYR A 24 -4.05 -7.92 4.18
C TYR A 24 -3.58 -6.77 3.29
N SER A 25 -4.11 -6.69 2.08
CA SER A 25 -3.80 -5.66 1.10
C SER A 25 -4.93 -5.51 0.09
N MET A 26 -4.97 -4.35 -0.56
CA MET A 26 -5.98 -4.05 -1.57
C MET A 26 -5.34 -3.23 -2.68
N ALA A 27 -5.82 -3.41 -3.91
CA ALA A 27 -5.48 -2.55 -5.03
C ALA A 27 -6.70 -2.38 -5.94
N TRP A 28 -6.97 -1.13 -6.33
CA TRP A 28 -8.00 -0.83 -7.30
C TRP A 28 -7.44 -0.88 -8.72
N GLN A 29 -8.12 -1.57 -9.63
CA GLN A 29 -7.72 -1.54 -11.04
C GLN A 29 -7.87 -0.12 -11.61
N PRO A 30 -6.91 0.40 -12.36
CA PRO A 30 -6.95 1.77 -12.90
C PRO A 30 -8.20 2.09 -13.72
N GLY A 31 -8.78 1.11 -14.42
CA GLY A 31 -10.05 1.25 -15.13
C GLY A 31 -11.31 1.26 -14.25
N GLY A 32 -11.18 1.08 -12.93
CA GLY A 32 -12.28 1.16 -11.97
C GLY A 32 -13.21 -0.05 -11.93
N GLY A 33 -13.04 -1.04 -12.79
CA GLY A 33 -13.95 -2.18 -12.90
C GLY A 33 -13.79 -3.24 -11.81
N MET A 34 -12.59 -3.39 -11.26
CA MET A 34 -12.23 -4.46 -10.34
C MET A 34 -11.37 -3.95 -9.17
N ILE A 35 -11.44 -4.70 -8.07
CA ILE A 35 -10.57 -4.54 -6.90
C ILE A 35 -9.90 -5.89 -6.63
N ALA A 36 -8.59 -5.87 -6.42
CA ALA A 36 -7.83 -7.01 -5.94
C ALA A 36 -7.73 -6.96 -4.42
N LEU A 37 -8.00 -8.08 -3.77
CA LEU A 37 -7.93 -8.26 -2.32
C LEU A 37 -6.91 -9.34 -2.01
N GLY A 38 -5.83 -8.98 -1.33
CA GLY A 38 -4.79 -9.90 -0.88
C GLY A 38 -5.22 -10.60 0.41
N GLY A 39 -5.40 -11.90 0.32
CA GLY A 39 -5.81 -12.78 1.42
C GLY A 39 -4.65 -13.65 1.92
N TYR A 40 -5.00 -14.68 2.68
CA TYR A 40 -4.08 -15.73 3.09
C TYR A 40 -3.91 -16.74 1.95
N LYS A 41 -2.72 -16.75 1.35
CA LYS A 41 -2.31 -17.63 0.22
C LYS A 41 -3.04 -17.38 -1.10
N GLU A 42 -3.85 -16.34 -1.20
CA GLU A 42 -4.66 -16.06 -2.39
C GLU A 42 -4.82 -14.55 -2.65
N VAL A 43 -5.17 -14.25 -3.89
CA VAL A 43 -5.67 -12.92 -4.27
C VAL A 43 -7.06 -13.11 -4.87
N ARG A 44 -8.03 -12.40 -4.37
CA ARG A 44 -9.41 -12.38 -4.89
C ARG A 44 -9.61 -11.14 -5.74
N LEU A 45 -10.09 -11.32 -6.96
CA LEU A 45 -10.61 -10.22 -7.77
C LEU A 45 -12.11 -10.11 -7.56
N VAL A 46 -12.58 -8.93 -7.24
CA VAL A 46 -13.99 -8.62 -7.06
C VAL A 46 -14.42 -7.49 -7.99
N SER A 47 -15.67 -7.54 -8.45
CA SER A 47 -16.25 -6.43 -9.20
C SER A 47 -16.46 -5.23 -8.29
N ALA A 48 -15.97 -4.07 -8.67
CA ALA A 48 -16.17 -2.83 -7.93
C ALA A 48 -17.65 -2.44 -7.83
N ALA A 49 -18.41 -2.68 -8.90
CA ALA A 49 -19.83 -2.32 -8.97
C ALA A 49 -20.73 -3.28 -8.19
N THR A 50 -20.51 -4.59 -8.35
CA THR A 50 -21.41 -5.62 -7.77
C THR A 50 -20.87 -6.26 -6.50
N ARG A 51 -19.58 -6.05 -6.19
CA ARG A 51 -18.84 -6.66 -5.07
C ARG A 51 -18.74 -8.19 -5.15
N LYS A 52 -19.18 -8.77 -6.27
CA LYS A 52 -19.15 -10.22 -6.46
C LYS A 52 -17.74 -10.67 -6.88
N PRO A 53 -17.31 -11.88 -6.46
CA PRO A 53 -16.08 -12.47 -6.93
C PRO A 53 -16.05 -12.61 -8.46
N ILE A 54 -14.89 -12.31 -9.06
CA ILE A 54 -14.60 -12.49 -10.49
C ILE A 54 -13.66 -13.67 -10.67
N ALA A 55 -12.55 -13.71 -9.88
CA ALA A 55 -11.53 -14.73 -9.95
C ALA A 55 -10.79 -14.84 -8.61
N THR A 56 -10.14 -15.99 -8.39
CA THR A 56 -9.23 -16.21 -7.27
C THR A 56 -7.90 -16.74 -7.79
N PHE A 57 -6.82 -16.07 -7.45
CA PHE A 57 -5.45 -16.42 -7.79
C PHE A 57 -4.77 -17.07 -6.59
N SER A 58 -4.52 -18.37 -6.65
CA SER A 58 -3.95 -19.15 -5.57
C SER A 58 -2.45 -19.43 -5.79
N GLY A 59 -1.79 -19.94 -4.74
CA GLY A 59 -0.42 -20.43 -4.83
C GLY A 59 0.63 -19.60 -4.10
N HIS A 60 0.24 -18.50 -3.44
CA HIS A 60 1.11 -17.81 -2.50
C HIS A 60 1.41 -18.68 -1.27
N ALA A 61 2.65 -18.58 -0.75
CA ALA A 61 3.06 -19.38 0.40
C ALA A 61 2.36 -18.96 1.71
N GLU A 62 2.08 -17.66 1.85
CA GLU A 62 1.53 -17.02 3.05
C GLU A 62 0.65 -15.81 2.66
N ALA A 63 0.40 -14.90 3.62
CA ALA A 63 -0.39 -13.70 3.41
C ALA A 63 0.16 -12.81 2.28
N VAL A 64 -0.73 -12.37 1.40
CA VAL A 64 -0.42 -11.40 0.35
C VAL A 64 -0.51 -9.99 0.92
N ARG A 65 0.64 -9.42 1.25
CA ARG A 65 0.77 -8.15 1.98
C ARG A 65 0.81 -6.92 1.10
N ALA A 66 1.05 -7.12 -0.19
CA ALA A 66 1.19 -6.04 -1.15
C ALA A 66 0.53 -6.41 -2.48
N LEU A 67 -0.19 -5.46 -3.06
CA LEU A 67 -0.83 -5.57 -4.36
C LEU A 67 -0.60 -4.29 -5.15
N ALA A 68 -0.37 -4.42 -6.44
CA ALA A 68 -0.38 -3.29 -7.37
C ALA A 68 -0.81 -3.76 -8.76
N PHE A 69 -1.67 -2.99 -9.42
CA PHE A 69 -1.93 -3.13 -10.84
C PHE A 69 -0.92 -2.33 -11.66
N SER A 70 -0.57 -2.82 -12.84
CA SER A 70 0.06 -1.98 -13.86
C SER A 70 -0.92 -0.90 -14.33
N ARG A 71 -0.38 0.22 -14.84
CA ARG A 71 -1.19 1.37 -15.24
C ARG A 71 -2.24 1.06 -16.33
N ASP A 72 -1.95 0.10 -17.19
CA ASP A 72 -2.88 -0.40 -18.22
C ASP A 72 -3.90 -1.42 -17.68
N GLY A 73 -3.78 -1.80 -16.39
CA GLY A 73 -4.64 -2.78 -15.72
C GLY A 73 -4.46 -4.23 -16.18
N LYS A 74 -3.45 -4.51 -17.02
CA LYS A 74 -3.20 -5.84 -17.57
C LYS A 74 -2.54 -6.77 -16.56
N TRP A 75 -1.57 -6.26 -15.81
CA TRP A 75 -0.79 -7.03 -14.84
C TRP A 75 -1.20 -6.69 -13.41
N LEU A 76 -1.21 -7.70 -12.57
CA LEU A 76 -1.34 -7.56 -11.12
C LEU A 76 -0.12 -8.21 -10.45
N ALA A 77 0.65 -7.41 -9.74
CA ALA A 77 1.72 -7.89 -8.86
C ALA A 77 1.17 -8.14 -7.46
N ALA A 78 1.46 -9.31 -6.91
CA ALA A 78 1.08 -9.71 -5.57
C ALA A 78 2.31 -10.15 -4.78
N GLY A 79 2.64 -9.43 -3.72
CA GLY A 79 3.84 -9.60 -2.90
C GLY A 79 3.52 -10.18 -1.53
N GLY A 80 4.40 -11.04 -1.04
CA GLY A 80 4.33 -11.66 0.27
C GLY A 80 5.58 -12.45 0.57
N GLY A 81 5.44 -13.61 1.20
CA GLY A 81 6.58 -14.50 1.44
C GLY A 81 6.52 -15.20 2.79
N LEU A 82 7.52 -16.01 3.05
CA LEU A 82 7.73 -16.70 4.31
C LEU A 82 8.62 -15.85 5.23
N PRO A 83 8.16 -15.47 6.42
CA PRO A 83 8.95 -14.66 7.36
C PRO A 83 10.33 -15.27 7.63
N ALA A 84 11.37 -14.42 7.62
CA ALA A 84 12.77 -14.77 7.83
C ALA A 84 13.31 -15.88 6.90
N ARG A 85 12.69 -16.08 5.75
CA ARG A 85 13.10 -17.11 4.79
C ARG A 85 13.16 -16.61 3.35
N LYS A 86 12.07 -16.07 2.82
CA LYS A 86 12.01 -15.56 1.44
C LYS A 86 10.86 -14.61 1.22
N GLY A 87 11.10 -13.60 0.37
CA GLY A 87 10.06 -12.81 -0.28
C GLY A 87 9.74 -13.35 -1.67
N GLU A 88 8.48 -13.30 -2.04
CA GLU A 88 7.98 -13.79 -3.32
C GLU A 88 6.99 -12.79 -3.90
N VAL A 89 7.12 -12.47 -5.18
CA VAL A 89 6.10 -11.76 -5.95
C VAL A 89 5.59 -12.67 -7.04
N ARG A 90 4.27 -12.71 -7.21
CA ARG A 90 3.63 -13.29 -8.39
C ARG A 90 3.03 -12.19 -9.24
N ILE A 91 3.30 -12.24 -10.53
CA ILE A 91 2.69 -11.36 -11.52
C ILE A 91 1.64 -12.19 -12.27
N TRP A 92 0.42 -11.67 -12.28
CA TRP A 92 -0.73 -12.30 -12.89
C TRP A 92 -1.17 -11.53 -14.12
N ASP A 93 -1.49 -12.22 -15.20
CA ASP A 93 -2.27 -11.65 -16.31
C ASP A 93 -3.73 -11.64 -15.89
N VAL A 94 -4.27 -10.43 -15.74
CA VAL A 94 -5.62 -10.22 -15.20
C VAL A 94 -6.70 -10.73 -16.16
N GLN A 95 -6.50 -10.55 -17.47
CA GLN A 95 -7.45 -10.98 -18.49
C GLN A 95 -7.39 -12.49 -18.70
N ALA A 96 -6.18 -13.04 -18.79
CA ALA A 96 -5.99 -14.49 -18.95
C ALA A 96 -6.24 -15.26 -17.66
N GLN A 97 -6.37 -14.59 -16.53
CA GLN A 97 -6.55 -15.16 -15.18
C GLN A 97 -5.50 -16.22 -14.85
N SER A 98 -4.26 -15.98 -15.25
CA SER A 98 -3.17 -16.94 -15.11
C SER A 98 -1.90 -16.30 -14.56
N ALA A 99 -1.08 -17.10 -13.88
CA ALA A 99 0.22 -16.66 -13.40
C ALA A 99 1.17 -16.46 -14.59
N ALA A 100 1.66 -15.25 -14.77
CA ALA A 100 2.63 -14.93 -15.80
C ALA A 100 4.06 -15.18 -15.30
N ARG A 101 4.36 -14.84 -14.04
CA ARG A 101 5.70 -14.94 -13.46
C ARG A 101 5.67 -15.12 -11.96
N THR A 102 6.74 -15.73 -11.45
CA THR A 102 7.10 -15.70 -10.04
C THR A 102 8.51 -15.12 -9.92
N ILE A 103 8.66 -14.09 -9.11
CA ILE A 103 9.93 -13.41 -8.85
C ILE A 103 10.32 -13.70 -7.40
N SER A 104 11.57 -14.09 -7.19
CA SER A 104 12.14 -14.39 -5.88
C SER A 104 13.53 -13.78 -5.78
N GLY A 105 13.94 -13.39 -4.58
CA GLY A 105 15.28 -12.81 -4.35
C GLY A 105 15.40 -12.14 -3.00
N HIS A 106 14.31 -11.58 -2.47
CA HIS A 106 14.29 -11.08 -1.10
C HIS A 106 14.44 -12.22 -0.09
N SER A 107 15.19 -11.96 0.99
CA SER A 107 15.41 -12.94 2.08
C SER A 107 14.34 -12.91 3.15
N ASP A 108 13.36 -12.00 3.04
CA ASP A 108 12.22 -11.89 3.94
C ASP A 108 10.98 -11.37 3.20
N CYS A 109 9.84 -11.32 3.90
CA CYS A 109 8.54 -10.92 3.36
C CYS A 109 8.57 -9.58 2.62
N ILE A 110 7.82 -9.50 1.53
CA ILE A 110 7.58 -8.28 0.76
C ILE A 110 6.35 -7.58 1.33
N TYR A 111 6.50 -6.30 1.62
CA TYR A 111 5.45 -5.44 2.20
C TYR A 111 4.91 -4.39 1.25
N ALA A 112 5.67 -4.05 0.21
CA ALA A 112 5.19 -3.17 -0.85
C ALA A 112 5.66 -3.60 -2.22
N VAL A 113 4.81 -3.39 -3.22
CA VAL A 113 5.12 -3.56 -4.64
C VAL A 113 4.56 -2.35 -5.40
N ALA A 114 5.27 -1.90 -6.42
CA ALA A 114 4.83 -0.81 -7.29
C ALA A 114 5.35 -1.01 -8.71
N PHE A 115 4.48 -0.88 -9.72
CA PHE A 115 4.90 -0.80 -11.10
C PHE A 115 5.39 0.62 -11.44
N SER A 116 6.42 0.72 -12.26
CA SER A 116 6.76 1.98 -12.92
C SER A 116 5.61 2.42 -13.84
N PRO A 117 5.47 3.74 -14.12
CA PRO A 117 4.36 4.26 -14.94
C PRO A 117 4.28 3.67 -16.34
N ASP A 118 5.41 3.24 -16.91
CA ASP A 118 5.50 2.55 -18.21
C ASP A 118 5.24 1.04 -18.12
N GLY A 119 5.09 0.50 -16.89
CA GLY A 119 4.86 -0.92 -16.64
C GLY A 119 6.09 -1.83 -16.87
N ALA A 120 7.25 -1.28 -17.23
CA ALA A 120 8.43 -2.06 -17.56
C ALA A 120 9.21 -2.53 -16.34
N THR A 121 9.16 -1.77 -15.25
CA THR A 121 9.86 -2.07 -13.99
C THR A 121 8.88 -2.32 -12.87
N LEU A 122 9.17 -3.33 -12.04
CA LEU A 122 8.50 -3.56 -10.76
C LEU A 122 9.47 -3.25 -9.63
N ALA A 123 9.07 -2.41 -8.68
CA ALA A 123 9.78 -2.19 -7.43
C ALA A 123 9.15 -3.04 -6.32
N THR A 124 9.98 -3.63 -5.48
CA THR A 124 9.57 -4.41 -4.31
C THR A 124 10.31 -3.93 -3.07
N ALA A 125 9.62 -3.82 -1.93
CA ALA A 125 10.21 -3.48 -0.65
C ALA A 125 9.96 -4.59 0.37
N SER A 126 10.96 -4.87 1.19
CA SER A 126 10.97 -6.04 2.05
C SER A 126 11.40 -5.72 3.48
N TYR A 127 11.02 -6.62 4.37
CA TYR A 127 11.53 -6.70 5.74
C TYR A 127 13.06 -6.95 5.79
N ASP A 128 13.66 -7.43 4.68
CA ASP A 128 15.12 -7.58 4.53
C ASP A 128 15.87 -6.24 4.39
N ARG A 129 15.18 -5.09 4.56
CA ARG A 129 15.69 -3.70 4.51
C ARG A 129 16.09 -3.24 3.12
N THR A 130 15.82 -4.04 2.09
CA THR A 130 16.18 -3.69 0.71
C THR A 130 14.97 -3.38 -0.13
N ILE A 131 15.20 -2.57 -1.15
CA ILE A 131 14.28 -2.39 -2.27
C ILE A 131 14.95 -3.03 -3.48
N ARG A 132 14.18 -3.77 -4.29
CA ARG A 132 14.69 -4.33 -5.53
C ARG A 132 13.85 -3.86 -6.71
N LEU A 133 14.53 -3.63 -7.81
CA LEU A 133 13.93 -3.29 -9.10
C LEU A 133 14.06 -4.49 -10.03
N TRP A 134 12.96 -4.84 -10.69
CA TRP A 134 12.86 -6.02 -11.55
C TRP A 134 12.35 -5.62 -12.93
N ASP A 135 12.92 -6.18 -13.96
CA ASP A 135 12.37 -6.14 -15.31
C ASP A 135 11.12 -7.01 -15.41
N VAL A 136 9.98 -6.42 -15.67
CA VAL A 136 8.69 -7.12 -15.68
C VAL A 136 8.63 -8.16 -16.78
N ALA A 137 9.24 -7.91 -17.94
CA ALA A 137 9.20 -8.80 -19.08
C ALA A 137 10.01 -10.08 -18.87
N SER A 138 11.18 -10.01 -18.25
CA SER A 138 12.06 -11.16 -18.02
C SER A 138 11.98 -11.73 -16.60
N GLY A 139 11.49 -10.93 -15.62
CA GLY A 139 11.53 -11.27 -14.19
C GLY A 139 12.93 -11.17 -13.58
N LYS A 140 13.91 -10.63 -14.30
CA LYS A 140 15.30 -10.50 -13.80
C LYS A 140 15.44 -9.26 -12.94
N GLU A 141 16.31 -9.37 -11.92
CA GLU A 141 16.68 -8.24 -11.10
C GLU A 141 17.51 -7.25 -11.94
N ILE A 142 17.05 -5.98 -11.94
CA ILE A 142 17.80 -4.86 -12.52
C ILE A 142 18.77 -4.34 -11.47
N ARG A 143 18.30 -4.18 -10.21
CA ARG A 143 19.06 -3.51 -9.16
C ARG A 143 18.52 -3.78 -7.77
N THR A 144 19.41 -3.77 -6.77
CA THR A 144 19.05 -3.70 -5.36
C THR A 144 19.44 -2.33 -4.79
N LEU A 145 18.51 -1.61 -4.15
CA LEU A 145 18.76 -0.37 -3.43
C LEU A 145 18.95 -0.69 -1.94
N ARG A 146 20.10 -0.29 -1.38
CA ARG A 146 20.51 -0.59 -0.01
C ARG A 146 20.91 0.69 0.69
N ASP A 147 20.10 1.16 1.62
CA ASP A 147 20.45 2.31 2.46
C ASP A 147 19.46 2.44 3.65
N HIS A 148 18.30 1.77 3.59
CA HIS A 148 17.47 1.62 4.78
C HIS A 148 18.14 0.69 5.79
N VAL A 149 18.07 1.07 7.07
CA VAL A 149 18.67 0.29 8.17
C VAL A 149 17.64 -0.60 8.87
N ASP A 150 16.35 -0.49 8.48
CA ASP A 150 15.27 -1.33 8.98
C ASP A 150 14.28 -1.64 7.84
N ALA A 151 13.25 -2.44 8.15
CA ALA A 151 12.24 -2.93 7.21
C ALA A 151 11.62 -1.81 6.36
N VAL A 152 11.44 -2.06 5.06
CA VAL A 152 10.80 -1.11 4.14
C VAL A 152 9.37 -1.55 3.90
N TYR A 153 8.41 -0.68 4.29
CA TYR A 153 6.98 -1.03 4.30
C TYR A 153 6.18 -0.38 3.17
N ALA A 154 6.68 0.67 2.57
CA ALA A 154 5.93 1.41 1.56
C ALA A 154 6.82 1.86 0.39
N LEU A 155 6.23 1.84 -0.82
CA LEU A 155 6.87 2.27 -2.08
C LEU A 155 5.88 3.00 -2.97
N ALA A 156 6.37 3.98 -3.71
CA ALA A 156 5.65 4.58 -4.82
C ALA A 156 6.62 5.17 -5.86
N PHE A 157 6.37 4.95 -7.15
CA PHE A 157 7.04 5.67 -8.22
C PHE A 157 6.41 7.06 -8.42
N THR A 158 7.23 8.06 -8.72
CA THR A 158 6.71 9.32 -9.25
C THR A 158 6.04 9.10 -10.62
N PRO A 159 5.05 9.93 -11.01
CA PRO A 159 4.32 9.75 -12.28
C PRO A 159 5.19 9.82 -13.54
N ASP A 160 6.36 10.44 -13.45
CA ASP A 160 7.37 10.49 -14.53
C ASP A 160 8.29 9.26 -14.55
N GLY A 161 8.19 8.37 -13.55
CA GLY A 161 8.99 7.16 -13.41
C GLY A 161 10.45 7.39 -13.05
N LYS A 162 10.88 8.63 -12.87
CA LYS A 162 12.30 8.96 -12.63
C LYS A 162 12.73 8.74 -11.19
N ARG A 163 11.80 8.89 -10.25
CA ARG A 163 12.07 8.73 -8.82
C ARG A 163 11.21 7.65 -8.21
N LEU A 164 11.76 7.00 -7.21
CA LEU A 164 11.05 6.10 -6.31
C LEU A 164 11.07 6.70 -4.91
N VAL A 165 9.96 6.59 -4.20
CA VAL A 165 9.83 7.00 -2.81
C VAL A 165 9.60 5.77 -1.96
N SER A 166 10.28 5.68 -0.81
CA SER A 166 10.13 4.57 0.14
C SER A 166 9.93 5.07 1.56
N GLY A 167 9.11 4.33 2.32
CA GLY A 167 8.92 4.53 3.76
C GLY A 167 9.36 3.30 4.55
N SER A 168 10.06 3.52 5.67
CA SER A 168 10.70 2.45 6.43
C SER A 168 10.48 2.56 7.94
N ALA A 169 10.61 1.42 8.62
CA ALA A 169 10.70 1.33 10.08
C ALA A 169 11.90 2.09 10.65
N ASP A 170 12.90 2.43 9.84
CA ASP A 170 14.03 3.26 10.24
C ASP A 170 13.67 4.76 10.44
N ARG A 171 12.39 5.10 10.43
CA ARG A 171 11.83 6.44 10.66
C ARG A 171 12.15 7.43 9.56
N SER A 172 12.40 6.95 8.36
CA SER A 172 12.74 7.81 7.22
C SER A 172 11.88 7.54 6.01
N VAL A 173 11.68 8.60 5.22
CA VAL A 173 11.23 8.50 3.84
C VAL A 173 12.43 8.84 2.96
N LYS A 174 12.76 7.97 2.01
CA LYS A 174 13.89 8.15 1.10
C LYS A 174 13.43 8.30 -0.34
N ILE A 175 14.09 9.20 -1.03
CA ILE A 175 13.85 9.47 -2.44
C ILE A 175 15.06 8.97 -3.23
N TRP A 176 14.79 8.16 -4.26
CA TRP A 176 15.78 7.47 -5.06
C TRP A 176 15.72 7.89 -6.52
N ASP A 177 16.86 8.01 -7.17
CA ASP A 177 16.95 8.03 -8.62
C ASP A 177 16.82 6.61 -9.17
N VAL A 178 15.80 6.37 -9.99
CA VAL A 178 15.51 5.02 -10.52
C VAL A 178 16.59 4.56 -11.49
N ALA A 179 17.08 5.46 -12.35
CA ALA A 179 18.06 5.14 -13.37
C ALA A 179 19.43 4.81 -12.78
N GLY A 180 19.92 5.64 -11.86
CA GLY A 180 21.23 5.45 -11.20
C GLY A 180 21.17 4.50 -10.01
N GLY A 181 20.01 4.34 -9.37
CA GLY A 181 19.84 3.54 -8.15
C GLY A 181 20.43 4.19 -6.90
N SER A 182 20.75 5.47 -6.94
CA SER A 182 21.27 6.20 -5.79
C SER A 182 20.16 6.88 -5.00
N ARG A 183 20.35 7.00 -3.68
CA ARG A 183 19.51 7.87 -2.88
C ARG A 183 19.80 9.33 -3.25
N LEU A 184 18.76 10.09 -3.56
CA LEU A 184 18.85 11.53 -3.78
C LEU A 184 18.89 12.28 -2.45
N TYR A 185 17.92 12.02 -1.57
CA TYR A 185 17.85 12.61 -0.23
C TYR A 185 16.94 11.81 0.70
N THR A 186 16.90 12.22 1.97
CA THR A 186 16.10 11.61 3.04
C THR A 186 15.25 12.68 3.72
N LEU A 187 14.00 12.34 4.04
CA LEU A 187 13.11 13.09 4.92
C LEU A 187 13.11 12.36 6.27
N SER A 188 13.59 13.02 7.32
CA SER A 188 13.91 12.40 8.62
C SER A 188 13.15 12.99 9.81
N GLU A 189 12.11 13.77 9.55
CA GLU A 189 11.25 14.37 10.58
C GLU A 189 10.34 13.38 11.33
N PRO A 190 9.99 12.20 10.78
CA PRO A 190 9.20 11.23 11.54
C PRO A 190 9.95 10.75 12.80
N THR A 191 9.22 10.63 13.91
CA THR A 191 9.79 10.23 15.20
C THR A 191 9.71 8.73 15.47
N ASP A 192 8.94 8.01 14.65
CA ASP A 192 8.83 6.54 14.71
C ASP A 192 8.64 5.96 13.29
N GLY A 193 8.63 4.63 13.17
CA GLY A 193 8.60 3.91 11.91
C GLY A 193 7.43 4.27 11.01
N ILE A 194 7.71 4.34 9.71
CA ILE A 194 6.74 4.67 8.65
C ILE A 194 6.14 3.38 8.11
N ASN A 195 4.80 3.27 8.16
CA ASN A 195 4.05 2.13 7.61
C ASN A 195 3.49 2.42 6.22
N ALA A 196 3.15 3.68 5.95
CA ALA A 196 2.46 4.06 4.73
C ALA A 196 3.00 5.36 4.15
N ILE A 197 3.05 5.42 2.81
CA ILE A 197 3.24 6.63 2.04
C ILE A 197 2.16 6.74 0.98
N ALA A 198 1.86 7.96 0.55
CA ALA A 198 1.04 8.24 -0.62
C ALA A 198 1.64 9.42 -1.39
N LEU A 199 1.76 9.28 -2.72
CA LEU A 199 2.16 10.38 -3.60
C LEU A 199 0.93 11.12 -4.11
N SER A 200 1.03 12.45 -4.21
CA SER A 200 0.02 13.23 -4.92
C SER A 200 -0.02 12.83 -6.40
N PRO A 201 -1.18 12.95 -7.07
CA PRO A 201 -1.31 12.53 -8.48
C PRO A 201 -0.36 13.25 -9.44
N ASP A 202 0.04 14.48 -9.11
CA ASP A 202 1.04 15.26 -9.87
C ASP A 202 2.49 14.90 -9.53
N GLY A 203 2.70 14.03 -8.51
CA GLY A 203 4.03 13.60 -8.07
C GLY A 203 4.85 14.68 -7.37
N THR A 204 4.27 15.82 -7.03
CA THR A 204 4.99 16.93 -6.40
C THR A 204 5.05 16.83 -4.89
N ARG A 205 4.18 16.02 -4.27
CA ARG A 205 4.10 15.85 -2.81
C ARG A 205 4.10 14.38 -2.41
N VAL A 206 4.62 14.10 -1.23
CA VAL A 206 4.50 12.82 -0.56
C VAL A 206 3.91 13.02 0.83
N ALA A 207 2.91 12.22 1.17
CA ALA A 207 2.43 12.04 2.52
C ALA A 207 3.02 10.77 3.11
N ALA A 208 3.40 10.79 4.40
CA ALA A 208 3.82 9.62 5.14
C ALA A 208 3.18 9.58 6.53
N GLY A 209 2.96 8.36 7.03
CA GLY A 209 2.40 8.10 8.35
C GLY A 209 2.83 6.74 8.87
N GLY A 210 2.82 6.60 10.21
CA GLY A 210 3.27 5.38 10.85
C GLY A 210 2.99 5.34 12.35
N TYR A 211 3.92 4.79 13.11
CA TYR A 211 3.76 4.55 14.54
C TYR A 211 3.71 5.82 15.40
N ASP A 212 4.24 6.94 14.90
CA ASP A 212 4.14 8.22 15.59
C ASP A 212 2.77 8.90 15.45
N LYS A 213 1.78 8.22 14.82
CA LYS A 213 0.38 8.65 14.71
C LYS A 213 0.18 9.93 13.88
N SER A 214 1.27 10.41 13.28
CA SER A 214 1.30 11.69 12.57
C SER A 214 1.28 11.49 11.06
N ILE A 215 0.54 12.34 10.37
CA ILE A 215 0.64 12.52 8.92
C ILE A 215 1.55 13.72 8.68
N ARG A 216 2.57 13.53 7.85
CA ARG A 216 3.42 14.60 7.35
C ARG A 216 3.36 14.65 5.85
N VAL A 217 3.34 15.85 5.31
CA VAL A 217 3.32 16.10 3.86
C VAL A 217 4.50 16.95 3.50
N TRP A 218 5.33 16.46 2.58
CA TRP A 218 6.45 17.19 2.01
C TRP A 218 6.22 17.50 0.54
N ARG A 219 6.68 18.67 0.12
CA ARG A 219 6.93 18.97 -1.29
C ARG A 219 8.25 18.37 -1.70
N LEU A 220 8.25 17.63 -2.79
CA LEU A 220 9.46 17.00 -3.34
C LEU A 220 10.20 17.99 -4.24
N GLY A 221 11.42 18.34 -3.87
CA GLY A 221 12.34 19.10 -4.70
C GLY A 221 13.30 18.19 -5.47
N GLU A 222 14.30 18.79 -6.13
CA GLU A 222 15.33 18.04 -6.85
C GLU A 222 16.38 17.45 -5.92
N LYS A 223 16.79 18.21 -4.89
CA LYS A 223 17.88 17.86 -3.97
C LYS A 223 17.44 17.66 -2.54
N GLU A 224 16.28 18.14 -2.19
CA GLU A 224 15.69 18.06 -0.84
C GLU A 224 14.16 18.13 -0.92
N GLY A 225 13.49 17.72 0.16
CA GLY A 225 12.06 17.93 0.33
C GLY A 225 11.79 18.97 1.41
N THR A 226 10.68 19.69 1.25
CA THR A 226 10.25 20.70 2.22
C THR A 226 9.01 20.22 2.93
N LEU A 227 9.03 20.14 4.26
CA LEU A 227 7.85 19.82 5.06
C LEU A 227 6.82 20.95 4.93
N GLU A 228 5.65 20.64 4.38
CA GLU A 228 4.55 21.60 4.21
C GLU A 228 3.54 21.52 5.36
N ASN A 229 3.21 20.30 5.78
CA ASN A 229 2.20 20.06 6.81
C ASN A 229 2.60 18.90 7.73
N SER A 230 2.21 18.98 9.00
CA SER A 230 2.33 17.92 9.99
C SER A 230 1.14 17.96 10.94
N LEU A 231 0.49 16.80 11.16
CA LEU A 231 -0.69 16.67 12.00
C LEU A 231 -0.60 15.34 12.77
N ILE A 232 -0.78 15.36 14.09
CA ILE A 232 -1.11 14.16 14.87
C ILE A 232 -2.56 13.83 14.54
N ALA A 233 -2.74 12.87 13.62
CA ALA A 233 -4.05 12.61 13.02
C ALA A 233 -4.86 11.56 13.79
N HIS A 234 -4.20 10.63 14.48
CA HIS A 234 -4.81 9.45 15.07
C HIS A 234 -4.34 9.19 16.50
N GLU A 235 -5.09 8.33 17.20
CA GLU A 235 -4.74 7.90 18.57
C GLU A 235 -3.82 6.68 18.59
N ASP A 236 -3.64 6.00 17.42
CA ASP A 236 -2.74 4.86 17.26
C ASP A 236 -2.08 4.89 15.87
N ALA A 237 -1.24 3.90 15.59
CA ALA A 237 -0.44 3.82 14.38
C ALA A 237 -1.25 3.97 13.09
N ILE A 238 -0.75 4.76 12.16
CA ILE A 238 -1.32 4.88 10.82
C ILE A 238 -0.89 3.64 10.02
N LEU A 239 -1.85 2.94 9.44
CA LEU A 239 -1.65 1.69 8.71
C LEU A 239 -1.60 1.92 7.20
N LYS A 240 -2.45 2.83 6.69
CA LYS A 240 -2.55 3.15 5.26
C LYS A 240 -2.81 4.62 5.03
N LEU A 241 -2.32 5.10 3.88
CA LEU A 241 -2.58 6.41 3.33
C LEU A 241 -3.00 6.27 1.87
N ALA A 242 -3.93 7.08 1.42
CA ALA A 242 -4.34 7.16 0.02
C ALA A 242 -4.61 8.62 -0.37
N TRP A 243 -4.15 9.02 -1.56
CA TRP A 243 -4.42 10.34 -2.13
C TRP A 243 -5.53 10.23 -3.16
N SER A 244 -6.50 11.15 -3.15
CA SER A 244 -7.55 11.17 -4.17
C SER A 244 -6.97 11.51 -5.55
N ALA A 245 -7.58 10.97 -6.61
CA ALA A 245 -7.09 11.15 -7.99
C ALA A 245 -7.09 12.63 -8.45
N ASP A 246 -7.95 13.48 -7.87
CA ASP A 246 -7.99 14.92 -8.13
C ASP A 246 -7.02 15.74 -7.28
N GLY A 247 -6.28 15.08 -6.38
CA GLY A 247 -5.30 15.70 -5.49
C GLY A 247 -5.87 16.52 -4.34
N LYS A 248 -7.19 16.51 -4.12
CA LYS A 248 -7.83 17.37 -3.09
C LYS A 248 -7.87 16.75 -1.71
N TYR A 249 -7.91 15.41 -1.63
CA TYR A 249 -8.09 14.70 -0.38
C TYR A 249 -6.96 13.71 -0.11
N LEU A 250 -6.66 13.53 1.15
CA LEU A 250 -5.79 12.50 1.70
C LEU A 250 -6.60 11.68 2.70
N ALA A 251 -6.69 10.36 2.50
CA ALA A 251 -7.32 9.45 3.44
C ALA A 251 -6.25 8.72 4.24
N SER A 252 -6.54 8.46 5.52
CA SER A 252 -5.71 7.66 6.41
C SER A 252 -6.55 6.62 7.15
N ALA A 253 -6.01 5.41 7.32
CA ALA A 253 -6.57 4.37 8.18
C ALA A 253 -5.59 4.06 9.30
N SER A 254 -6.11 3.84 10.51
CA SER A 254 -5.31 3.66 11.72
C SER A 254 -5.68 2.40 12.50
N ALA A 255 -4.75 1.96 13.33
CA ALA A 255 -4.94 0.92 14.34
C ALA A 255 -5.93 1.33 15.44
N ASP A 256 -6.23 2.63 15.59
CA ASP A 256 -7.32 3.13 16.44
C ASP A 256 -8.72 2.78 15.92
N ARG A 257 -8.81 2.09 14.78
CA ARG A 257 -10.05 1.70 14.09
C ARG A 257 -10.86 2.87 13.59
N THR A 258 -10.16 3.90 13.11
CA THR A 258 -10.77 5.02 12.41
C THR A 258 -10.18 5.20 11.01
N ILE A 259 -10.96 5.81 10.12
CA ILE A 259 -10.48 6.34 8.85
C ILE A 259 -10.79 7.84 8.85
N LYS A 260 -9.80 8.64 8.51
CA LYS A 260 -9.96 10.09 8.33
C LYS A 260 -9.76 10.49 6.89
N VAL A 261 -10.59 11.40 6.41
CA VAL A 261 -10.44 12.08 5.13
C VAL A 261 -10.11 13.53 5.41
N LEU A 262 -8.97 13.98 4.93
CA LEU A 262 -8.40 15.31 5.18
C LEU A 262 -8.30 16.08 3.87
N ARG A 263 -8.37 17.40 3.93
CA ARG A 263 -7.98 18.26 2.80
C ARG A 263 -6.48 18.15 2.59
N ALA A 264 -6.05 17.90 1.36
CA ALA A 264 -4.63 17.76 1.06
C ALA A 264 -3.83 19.07 1.17
N SER A 265 -4.51 20.22 1.16
CA SER A 265 -3.88 21.55 1.23
C SER A 265 -3.37 21.93 2.62
N ASP A 266 -4.10 21.54 3.67
CA ASP A 266 -3.89 22.02 5.04
C ASP A 266 -4.09 20.95 6.13
N LEU A 267 -4.40 19.72 5.73
CA LEU A 267 -4.74 18.58 6.58
C LEU A 267 -5.96 18.82 7.50
N SER A 268 -6.82 19.78 7.16
CA SER A 268 -8.08 19.94 7.89
C SER A 268 -8.99 18.72 7.66
N GLU A 269 -9.63 18.26 8.75
CA GLU A 269 -10.51 17.11 8.69
C GLU A 269 -11.80 17.43 7.92
N VAL A 270 -12.09 16.63 6.90
CA VAL A 270 -13.33 16.68 6.13
C VAL A 270 -14.33 15.68 6.70
N ARG A 271 -13.81 14.51 7.11
CA ARG A 271 -14.64 13.42 7.62
C ARG A 271 -13.83 12.50 8.53
N SER A 272 -14.44 12.07 9.63
CA SER A 272 -14.01 10.93 10.44
C SER A 272 -15.00 9.78 10.31
N ILE A 273 -14.48 8.57 10.13
CA ILE A 273 -15.24 7.31 10.12
C ILE A 273 -14.71 6.52 11.29
N GLU A 274 -15.55 6.40 12.31
CA GLU A 274 -15.20 5.81 13.60
C GLU A 274 -15.77 4.41 13.76
N ASN A 275 -15.28 3.67 14.77
CA ASN A 275 -15.79 2.37 15.17
C ASN A 275 -15.77 1.34 14.05
N LEU A 276 -14.69 1.31 13.25
CA LEU A 276 -14.49 0.22 12.30
C LEU A 276 -14.52 -1.11 13.05
N GLN A 277 -15.10 -2.12 12.40
CA GLN A 277 -15.19 -3.46 12.99
C GLN A 277 -13.82 -4.09 13.21
N ASP A 278 -12.83 -3.72 12.39
CA ASP A 278 -11.44 -4.19 12.48
C ASP A 278 -10.49 -3.21 11.79
N TRP A 279 -9.19 -3.51 11.80
CA TRP A 279 -8.15 -2.73 11.13
C TRP A 279 -8.32 -2.74 9.62
N ALA A 280 -8.21 -1.58 8.99
CA ALA A 280 -8.23 -1.43 7.54
C ALA A 280 -6.79 -1.50 7.00
N PHE A 281 -6.42 -2.64 6.39
CA PHE A 281 -5.14 -2.83 5.71
C PHE A 281 -5.20 -2.51 4.21
N GLY A 282 -6.39 -2.31 3.65
CA GLY A 282 -6.61 -1.75 2.34
C GLY A 282 -7.31 -0.41 2.45
N LEU A 283 -6.81 0.62 1.79
CA LEU A 283 -7.45 1.94 1.72
C LEU A 283 -7.09 2.60 0.40
N GLU A 284 -8.08 2.83 -0.46
CA GLU A 284 -7.87 3.49 -1.74
C GLU A 284 -9.12 4.27 -2.18
N PHE A 285 -8.91 5.42 -2.80
CA PHE A 285 -9.98 6.10 -3.54
C PHE A 285 -10.28 5.36 -4.83
N SER A 286 -11.55 5.36 -5.22
CA SER A 286 -11.93 4.93 -6.57
C SER A 286 -11.26 5.81 -7.63
N PRO A 287 -10.96 5.28 -8.83
CA PRO A 287 -10.33 6.08 -9.89
C PRO A 287 -11.13 7.32 -10.31
N ASP A 288 -12.45 7.32 -10.12
CA ASP A 288 -13.32 8.49 -10.36
C ASP A 288 -13.37 9.47 -9.17
N GLY A 289 -12.69 9.15 -8.05
CA GLY A 289 -12.60 9.97 -6.86
C GLY A 289 -13.87 10.05 -6.01
N LYS A 290 -14.95 9.35 -6.37
CA LYS A 290 -16.25 9.47 -5.68
C LYS A 290 -16.36 8.63 -4.44
N SER A 291 -15.61 7.52 -4.37
CA SER A 291 -15.68 6.56 -3.28
C SER A 291 -14.32 6.31 -2.68
N LEU A 292 -14.29 5.99 -1.40
CA LEU A 292 -13.15 5.47 -0.68
C LEU A 292 -13.46 4.01 -0.31
N ALA A 293 -12.65 3.08 -0.74
CA ALA A 293 -12.77 1.67 -0.38
C ALA A 293 -11.84 1.34 0.78
N ALA A 294 -12.33 0.57 1.74
CA ALA A 294 -11.58 0.05 2.87
C ALA A 294 -11.70 -1.46 2.95
N GLY A 295 -10.58 -2.16 2.89
CA GLY A 295 -10.47 -3.60 3.08
C GLY A 295 -10.01 -3.91 4.50
N MET A 296 -10.85 -4.56 5.31
CA MET A 296 -10.58 -4.81 6.72
C MET A 296 -10.00 -6.20 6.96
N PHE A 297 -9.27 -6.34 8.05
CA PHE A 297 -8.65 -7.60 8.43
C PHE A 297 -9.66 -8.73 8.66
N ASN A 298 -10.87 -8.43 9.13
CA ASN A 298 -11.96 -9.41 9.25
C ASN A 298 -12.61 -9.84 7.92
N GLY A 299 -12.08 -9.36 6.78
CA GLY A 299 -12.58 -9.70 5.45
C GLY A 299 -13.59 -8.72 4.86
N ALA A 300 -14.10 -7.78 5.63
CA ALA A 300 -15.08 -6.82 5.15
C ALA A 300 -14.46 -5.85 4.14
N LEU A 301 -15.14 -5.66 2.99
CA LEU A 301 -14.85 -4.62 2.01
C LEU A 301 -15.97 -3.60 2.05
N VAL A 302 -15.65 -2.39 2.53
CA VAL A 302 -16.63 -1.32 2.74
C VAL A 302 -16.30 -0.12 1.85
N PHE A 303 -17.34 0.55 1.35
CA PHE A 303 -17.22 1.74 0.52
C PHE A 303 -17.86 2.94 1.21
N TYR A 304 -17.20 4.08 1.14
CA TYR A 304 -17.65 5.34 1.69
C TYR A 304 -17.69 6.38 0.56
N GLU A 305 -18.77 7.18 0.48
CA GLU A 305 -18.81 8.34 -0.42
C GLU A 305 -17.89 9.44 0.13
N VAL A 306 -17.16 10.11 -0.75
CA VAL A 306 -16.18 11.13 -0.35
C VAL A 306 -16.88 12.45 0.03
N ASP A 307 -17.89 12.86 -0.74
CA ASP A 307 -18.54 14.18 -0.61
C ASP A 307 -19.70 14.26 0.40
N HIS A 308 -20.20 13.14 0.93
CA HIS A 308 -21.32 13.14 1.86
C HIS A 308 -21.11 12.19 3.04
N ALA A 309 -21.49 12.65 4.22
CA ALA A 309 -21.33 12.04 5.54
C ALA A 309 -22.12 10.73 5.75
N LYS A 310 -22.46 9.95 4.72
CA LYS A 310 -23.16 8.67 4.86
C LYS A 310 -22.39 7.53 4.24
N ALA A 311 -22.11 6.50 5.05
CA ALA A 311 -21.67 5.22 4.51
C ALA A 311 -22.73 4.69 3.55
N LEU A 312 -22.33 4.26 2.35
CA LEU A 312 -23.19 3.45 1.51
C LEU A 312 -23.41 2.13 2.25
N ALA A 313 -24.62 1.93 2.77
CA ALA A 313 -24.97 0.71 3.49
C ALA A 313 -24.63 -0.51 2.62
N ALA A 314 -23.87 -1.44 3.19
CA ALA A 314 -23.73 -2.76 2.60
C ALA A 314 -25.12 -3.40 2.53
N LYS A 315 -25.63 -3.58 1.31
CA LYS A 315 -26.79 -4.45 1.05
C LYS A 315 -26.31 -5.81 0.58
#